data_6a9d3ce8e32a00a90ace7f55abf7a65c
#
_entry.id   6a9d3ce8e32a00a90ace7f55abf7a65c
#
_cell.length_a   1.000
_cell.length_b   1.000
_cell.length_c   1.000
_cell.angle_alpha   90.00
_cell.angle_beta   90.00
_cell.angle_gamma   90.00
#
_symmetry.space_group_name_H-M   'P 1'
#
loop_
_entity.id
_entity.type
_entity.pdbx_description
1 polymer ?
#
loop_
_entity_poly.entity_id
_entity_poly.type
_entity_poly.pdbx_seq_one_letter_code
_entity_poly.pdbx_strand_id
1 'polypeptide(L)'
;MSIIDEKHYTEFLKQAHRYGDSKLTLCSSGNLSWRIDDNLALVSGTGSWVPTLKEENISLCNIETGEFLNGVKPSMESTFHLGIMRQRPEVNVVFHFQSEYATAIACMKEKPTNFNVTAEIPIHVGREIPVIPYYRPGSPELAKAVLEAMKDHNSCLMTNHGQVVCGKNFNEV
;
A
#
# COMPACT_ATOMS: atom_id res chain seq x y z
N MET A 1 5.47 27.21 -8.30
CA MET A 1 5.09 27.05 -6.88
C MET A 1 4.78 25.59 -6.68
N SER A 2 5.41 24.95 -5.70
CA SER A 2 5.05 23.56 -5.34
C SER A 2 3.60 23.55 -4.85
N ILE A 3 2.79 22.58 -5.30
CA ILE A 3 1.38 22.44 -4.91
C ILE A 3 1.28 22.08 -3.42
N ILE A 4 2.33 21.48 -2.86
CA ILE A 4 2.41 21.04 -1.48
C ILE A 4 3.75 21.47 -0.84
N ASP A 5 3.78 21.45 0.50
CA ASP A 5 4.96 21.78 1.30
C ASP A 5 6.03 20.69 1.16
N GLU A 6 7.29 21.08 0.98
CA GLU A 6 8.48 20.21 0.89
C GLU A 6 8.60 19.23 2.07
N LYS A 7 8.09 19.61 3.24
CA LYS A 7 8.07 18.72 4.43
C LYS A 7 7.33 17.40 4.17
N HIS A 8 6.29 17.39 3.30
CA HIS A 8 5.55 16.18 2.99
C HIS A 8 6.41 15.20 2.19
N TYR A 9 7.18 15.69 1.20
CA TYR A 9 8.13 14.86 0.47
C TYR A 9 9.21 14.29 1.40
N THR A 10 9.77 15.14 2.27
CA THR A 10 10.79 14.74 3.23
C THR A 10 10.29 13.64 4.17
N GLU A 11 9.10 13.78 4.75
CA GLU A 11 8.53 12.76 5.64
C GLU A 11 8.19 11.47 4.88
N PHE A 12 7.61 11.58 3.68
CA PHE A 12 7.29 10.41 2.86
C PHE A 12 8.56 9.60 2.53
N LEU A 13 9.64 10.25 2.12
CA LEU A 13 10.93 9.61 1.84
C LEU A 13 11.51 8.94 3.08
N LYS A 14 11.50 9.63 4.22
CA LYS A 14 11.97 9.07 5.49
C LYS A 14 11.24 7.77 5.84
N GLN A 15 9.92 7.73 5.67
CA GLN A 15 9.12 6.55 5.98
C GLN A 15 9.33 5.44 4.92
N ALA A 16 9.43 5.79 3.64
CA ALA A 16 9.74 4.82 2.58
C ALA A 16 11.09 4.13 2.85
N HIS A 17 12.12 4.88 3.17
CA HIS A 17 13.44 4.33 3.51
C HIS A 17 13.38 3.46 4.79
N ARG A 18 12.65 3.88 5.83
CA ARG A 18 12.44 3.06 7.04
C ARG A 18 11.84 1.69 6.72
N TYR A 19 10.85 1.63 5.83
CA TYR A 19 10.25 0.36 5.40
C TYR A 19 11.22 -0.47 4.55
N GLY A 20 12.02 0.19 3.72
CA GLY A 20 13.08 -0.45 2.95
C GLY A 20 14.14 -1.10 3.84
N ASP A 21 14.61 -0.39 4.86
CA ASP A 21 15.58 -0.89 5.84
C ASP A 21 15.04 -2.10 6.61
N SER A 22 13.74 -2.20 6.79
CA SER A 22 13.07 -3.35 7.41
C SER A 22 12.95 -4.58 6.48
N LYS A 23 13.49 -4.51 5.27
CA LYS A 23 13.48 -5.58 4.25
C LYS A 23 12.07 -6.08 3.88
N LEU A 24 11.07 -5.21 4.02
CA LEU A 24 9.68 -5.51 3.65
C LEU A 24 9.46 -5.46 2.14
N THR A 25 10.33 -4.75 1.42
CA THR A 25 10.30 -4.64 -0.04
C THR A 25 11.66 -5.00 -0.63
N LEU A 26 11.65 -5.70 -1.76
CA LEU A 26 12.84 -6.05 -2.53
C LEU A 26 12.72 -5.46 -3.94
N CYS A 27 13.79 -4.82 -4.42
CA CYS A 27 13.81 -4.19 -5.75
C CYS A 27 12.61 -3.24 -5.93
N SER A 28 11.89 -3.37 -7.04
CA SER A 28 10.69 -2.58 -7.35
C SER A 28 9.38 -3.22 -6.85
N SER A 29 9.47 -4.26 -6.00
CA SER A 29 8.29 -4.85 -5.40
C SER A 29 7.76 -3.95 -4.27
N GLY A 30 6.44 -3.78 -4.24
CA GLY A 30 5.80 -2.93 -3.26
C GLY A 30 5.68 -1.46 -3.66
N ASN A 31 4.80 -0.77 -2.99
CA ASN A 31 4.50 0.64 -3.21
C ASN A 31 3.80 1.23 -1.98
N LEU A 32 3.99 2.52 -1.79
CA LEU A 32 3.54 3.27 -0.63
C LEU A 32 2.71 4.47 -1.08
N SER A 33 1.68 4.80 -0.31
CA SER A 33 0.94 6.05 -0.46
C SER A 33 0.62 6.68 0.88
N TRP A 34 0.51 8.01 0.88
CA TRP A 34 0.18 8.81 2.05
C TRP A 34 -0.77 9.96 1.69
N ARG A 35 -1.93 10.00 2.32
CA ARG A 35 -2.87 11.12 2.26
C ARG A 35 -2.26 12.34 2.93
N ILE A 36 -2.21 13.47 2.22
CA ILE A 36 -1.69 14.74 2.73
C ILE A 36 -2.82 15.59 3.28
N ASP A 37 -3.93 15.60 2.57
CA ASP A 37 -5.17 16.28 2.91
C ASP A 37 -6.39 15.52 2.36
N ASP A 38 -7.57 16.11 2.42
CA ASP A 38 -8.81 15.45 1.95
C ASP A 38 -8.80 15.09 0.47
N ASN A 39 -8.00 15.78 -0.34
CA ASN A 39 -8.01 15.66 -1.81
C ASN A 39 -6.71 15.07 -2.38
N LEU A 40 -5.61 15.15 -1.65
CA LEU A 40 -4.27 14.87 -2.18
C LEU A 40 -3.57 13.74 -1.44
N ALA A 41 -2.88 12.91 -2.20
CA ALA A 41 -1.99 11.87 -1.68
C ALA A 41 -0.66 11.83 -2.45
N LEU A 42 0.41 11.53 -1.74
CA LEU A 42 1.67 11.09 -2.33
C LEU A 42 1.63 9.59 -2.58
N VAL A 43 2.13 9.17 -3.72
CA VAL A 43 2.21 7.76 -4.12
C VAL A 43 3.59 7.51 -4.72
N SER A 44 4.25 6.41 -4.35
CA SER A 44 5.51 6.02 -5.00
C SER A 44 5.28 5.78 -6.50
N GLY A 45 6.19 6.29 -7.33
CA GLY A 45 6.09 6.23 -8.78
C GLY A 45 6.26 4.81 -9.34
N THR A 46 5.75 4.60 -10.54
CA THR A 46 5.86 3.29 -11.20
C THR A 46 7.33 2.90 -11.42
N GLY A 47 7.69 1.66 -11.08
CA GLY A 47 9.05 1.13 -11.23
C GLY A 47 10.08 1.67 -10.22
N SER A 48 9.68 2.55 -9.29
CA SER A 48 10.56 3.02 -8.25
C SER A 48 10.80 1.94 -7.18
N TRP A 49 11.93 2.05 -6.49
CA TRP A 49 12.29 1.16 -5.38
C TRP A 49 12.02 1.90 -4.07
N VAL A 50 11.10 1.40 -3.27
CA VAL A 50 10.73 2.01 -1.97
C VAL A 50 11.96 2.23 -1.08
N PRO A 51 12.93 1.27 -0.95
CA PRO A 51 14.13 1.44 -0.15
C PRO A 51 15.04 2.60 -0.56
N THR A 52 15.01 2.99 -1.84
CA THR A 52 15.88 4.03 -2.41
C THR A 52 15.08 5.10 -3.15
N LEU A 53 13.83 5.29 -2.73
CA LEU A 53 12.92 6.26 -3.34
C LEU A 53 13.53 7.66 -3.26
N LYS A 54 13.35 8.44 -4.33
CA LYS A 54 13.77 9.83 -4.41
C LYS A 54 12.55 10.71 -4.68
N GLU A 55 12.65 12.00 -4.38
CA GLU A 55 11.58 12.97 -4.58
C GLU A 55 11.07 12.96 -6.02
N GLU A 56 11.97 12.91 -7.00
CA GLU A 56 11.64 12.85 -8.43
C GLU A 56 10.81 11.62 -8.84
N ASN A 57 10.73 10.61 -7.97
CA ASN A 57 9.96 9.39 -8.17
C ASN A 57 8.65 9.36 -7.35
N ILE A 58 8.25 10.49 -6.77
CA ILE A 58 7.01 10.59 -5.99
C ILE A 58 5.93 11.26 -6.83
N SER A 59 4.83 10.57 -7.02
CA SER A 59 3.63 11.10 -7.68
C SER A 59 2.76 11.84 -6.67
N LEU A 60 2.29 13.03 -7.04
CA LEU A 60 1.22 13.73 -6.35
C LEU A 60 -0.10 13.44 -7.04
N CYS A 61 -1.02 12.78 -6.37
CA CYS A 61 -2.28 12.33 -6.94
C CYS A 61 -3.49 13.01 -6.28
N ASN A 62 -4.49 13.30 -7.09
CA ASN A 62 -5.82 13.62 -6.59
C ASN A 62 -6.50 12.31 -6.15
N ILE A 63 -6.97 12.25 -4.90
CA ILE A 63 -7.56 11.03 -4.33
C ILE A 63 -8.85 10.66 -5.06
N GLU A 64 -9.71 11.63 -5.37
CA GLU A 64 -11.03 11.39 -5.95
C GLU A 64 -10.92 10.95 -7.42
N THR A 65 -10.17 11.69 -8.24
CA THR A 65 -10.09 11.45 -9.69
C THR A 65 -9.02 10.44 -10.08
N GLY A 66 -8.01 10.23 -9.23
CA GLY A 66 -6.83 9.42 -9.54
C GLY A 66 -5.81 10.12 -10.47
N GLU A 67 -6.06 11.39 -10.84
CA GLU A 67 -5.16 12.16 -11.68
C GLU A 67 -3.86 12.48 -10.94
N PHE A 68 -2.71 12.36 -11.62
CA PHE A 68 -1.41 12.75 -11.09
C PHE A 68 -1.05 14.18 -11.56
N LEU A 69 -0.70 15.02 -10.59
CA LEU A 69 -0.65 16.48 -10.74
C LEU A 69 0.75 17.05 -10.99
N ASN A 70 1.81 16.27 -10.71
CA ASN A 70 3.20 16.71 -10.82
C ASN A 70 3.97 16.08 -11.98
N GLY A 71 3.26 15.41 -12.92
CA GLY A 71 3.86 14.78 -14.10
C GLY A 71 4.55 13.44 -13.83
N VAL A 72 4.66 13.01 -12.57
CA VAL A 72 5.23 11.71 -12.19
C VAL A 72 4.12 10.65 -12.20
N LYS A 73 4.28 9.62 -13.04
CA LYS A 73 3.30 8.52 -13.11
C LYS A 73 3.34 7.68 -11.82
N PRO A 74 2.21 7.51 -11.12
CA PRO A 74 2.15 6.69 -9.91
C PRO A 74 2.32 5.21 -10.20
N SER A 75 2.52 4.40 -9.16
CA SER A 75 2.46 2.95 -9.24
C SER A 75 1.24 2.49 -10.03
N MET A 76 1.37 1.41 -10.79
CA MET A 76 0.24 0.79 -11.50
C MET A 76 -0.87 0.30 -10.56
N GLU A 77 -0.60 0.23 -9.28
CA GLU A 77 -1.53 -0.18 -8.23
C GLU A 77 -2.14 1.01 -7.48
N SER A 78 -1.84 2.25 -7.88
CA SER A 78 -2.41 3.46 -7.29
C SER A 78 -3.94 3.46 -7.21
N THR A 79 -4.60 2.73 -8.11
CA THR A 79 -6.06 2.61 -8.14
C THR A 79 -6.62 2.06 -6.83
N PHE A 80 -6.06 1.00 -6.26
CA PHE A 80 -6.53 0.52 -4.97
C PHE A 80 -6.00 1.37 -3.80
N HIS A 81 -4.80 1.94 -3.87
CA HIS A 81 -4.30 2.87 -2.84
C HIS A 81 -5.25 4.05 -2.63
N LEU A 82 -5.53 4.77 -3.70
CA LEU A 82 -6.44 5.92 -3.66
C LEU A 82 -7.89 5.48 -3.39
N GLY A 83 -8.29 4.31 -3.90
CA GLY A 83 -9.60 3.75 -3.66
C GLY A 83 -9.86 3.40 -2.19
N ILE A 84 -8.87 2.84 -1.48
CA ILE A 84 -8.95 2.60 -0.03
C ILE A 84 -9.12 3.94 0.70
N MET A 85 -8.35 4.96 0.34
CA MET A 85 -8.48 6.29 0.93
C MET A 85 -9.86 6.91 0.67
N ARG A 86 -10.44 6.75 -0.53
CA ARG A 86 -11.81 7.23 -0.84
C ARG A 86 -12.88 6.58 0.02
N GLN A 87 -12.84 5.26 0.15
CA GLN A 87 -13.87 4.52 0.88
C GLN A 87 -13.70 4.58 2.40
N ARG A 88 -12.49 4.94 2.88
CA ARG A 88 -12.12 4.98 4.30
C ARG A 88 -11.41 6.29 4.65
N PRO A 89 -12.16 7.35 4.99
CA PRO A 89 -11.59 8.67 5.29
C PRO A 89 -10.58 8.69 6.45
N GLU A 90 -10.67 7.71 7.36
CA GLU A 90 -9.74 7.58 8.49
C GLU A 90 -8.38 6.99 8.07
N VAL A 91 -8.28 6.39 6.87
CA VAL A 91 -7.02 5.82 6.35
C VAL A 91 -6.18 6.90 5.69
N ASN A 92 -4.97 7.09 6.19
CA ASN A 92 -4.01 8.03 5.63
C ASN A 92 -2.83 7.35 4.95
N VAL A 93 -2.50 6.11 5.31
CA VAL A 93 -1.36 5.37 4.75
C VAL A 93 -1.83 4.04 4.20
N VAL A 94 -1.40 3.72 2.97
CA VAL A 94 -1.55 2.38 2.38
C VAL A 94 -0.19 1.90 1.92
N PHE A 95 0.18 0.69 2.32
CA PHE A 95 1.43 0.06 1.95
C PHE A 95 1.19 -1.33 1.38
N HIS A 96 1.62 -1.54 0.14
CA HIS A 96 1.74 -2.86 -0.46
C HIS A 96 3.19 -3.29 -0.42
N PHE A 97 3.44 -4.52 0.03
CA PHE A 97 4.77 -5.08 0.12
C PHE A 97 4.77 -6.62 0.00
N GLN A 98 5.94 -7.19 -0.10
CA GLN A 98 6.14 -8.60 -0.32
C GLN A 98 7.10 -9.16 0.73
N SER A 99 6.68 -9.15 2.01
CA SER A 99 7.50 -9.76 3.05
C SER A 99 7.65 -11.25 2.83
N GLU A 100 8.81 -11.78 3.17
CA GLU A 100 9.24 -13.13 2.82
C GLU A 100 8.21 -14.21 3.22
N TYR A 101 7.78 -14.24 4.47
CA TYR A 101 6.87 -15.28 4.96
C TYR A 101 5.43 -15.10 4.47
N ALA A 102 4.90 -13.89 4.47
CA ALA A 102 3.54 -13.67 3.99
C ALA A 102 3.42 -13.94 2.49
N THR A 103 4.45 -13.59 1.71
CA THR A 103 4.49 -13.92 0.28
C THR A 103 4.61 -15.42 0.05
N ALA A 104 5.41 -16.13 0.85
CA ALA A 104 5.47 -17.60 0.80
C ALA A 104 4.09 -18.23 1.05
N ILE A 105 3.38 -17.75 2.08
CA ILE A 105 2.00 -18.21 2.36
C ILE A 105 1.07 -17.87 1.19
N ALA A 106 1.18 -16.67 0.62
CA ALA A 106 0.38 -16.25 -0.54
C ALA A 106 0.56 -17.18 -1.75
N CYS A 107 1.74 -17.80 -1.90
CA CYS A 107 2.08 -18.73 -2.98
C CYS A 107 1.71 -20.19 -2.70
N MET A 108 1.26 -20.54 -1.49
CA MET A 108 0.84 -21.92 -1.17
C MET A 108 -0.41 -22.29 -1.97
N LYS A 109 -0.48 -23.55 -2.40
CA LYS A 109 -1.68 -24.11 -3.04
C LYS A 109 -2.85 -24.14 -2.06
N GLU A 110 -2.60 -24.65 -0.86
CA GLU A 110 -3.54 -24.68 0.26
C GLU A 110 -3.08 -23.66 1.29
N LYS A 111 -3.84 -22.59 1.44
CA LYS A 111 -3.51 -21.50 2.37
C LYS A 111 -4.17 -21.74 3.73
N PRO A 112 -3.55 -21.30 4.83
CA PRO A 112 -4.19 -21.29 6.13
C PRO A 112 -5.51 -20.50 6.07
N THR A 113 -6.54 -21.01 6.75
CA THR A 113 -7.82 -20.32 6.92
C THR A 113 -7.84 -19.47 8.20
N ASN A 114 -6.88 -19.73 9.10
CA ASN A 114 -6.72 -19.00 10.35
C ASN A 114 -5.28 -18.50 10.45
N PHE A 115 -5.10 -17.18 10.54
CA PHE A 115 -3.82 -16.50 10.70
C PHE A 115 -3.54 -16.09 12.17
N ASN A 116 -4.47 -16.32 13.09
CA ASN A 116 -4.32 -15.95 14.52
C ASN A 116 -3.43 -16.96 15.25
N VAL A 117 -2.18 -17.07 14.80
CA VAL A 117 -1.18 -18.01 15.33
C VAL A 117 -0.32 -17.44 16.45
N THR A 118 -0.36 -16.12 16.64
CA THR A 118 0.24 -15.41 17.78
C THR A 118 -0.77 -14.40 18.35
N ALA A 119 -0.55 -13.97 19.60
CA ALA A 119 -1.44 -13.02 20.27
C ALA A 119 -1.47 -11.64 19.59
N GLU A 120 -0.38 -11.25 18.93
CA GLU A 120 -0.20 -9.95 18.31
C GLU A 120 -1.04 -9.79 17.04
N ILE A 121 -1.25 -10.87 16.28
CA ILE A 121 -1.98 -10.79 15.00
C ILE A 121 -3.39 -10.24 15.18
N PRO A 122 -4.26 -10.80 16.05
CA PRO A 122 -5.62 -10.28 16.22
C PRO A 122 -5.67 -8.88 16.86
N ILE A 123 -4.60 -8.47 17.55
CA ILE A 123 -4.51 -7.16 18.21
C ILE A 123 -4.09 -6.07 17.21
N HIS A 124 -3.06 -6.33 16.40
CA HIS A 124 -2.42 -5.31 15.55
C HIS A 124 -2.79 -5.42 14.07
N VAL A 125 -2.95 -6.63 13.54
CA VAL A 125 -3.25 -6.86 12.13
C VAL A 125 -4.75 -7.00 11.87
N GLY A 126 -5.45 -7.65 12.81
CA GLY A 126 -6.88 -7.93 12.72
C GLY A 126 -7.18 -9.41 12.93
N ARG A 127 -8.42 -9.72 13.32
CA ARG A 127 -8.85 -11.10 13.57
C ARG A 127 -9.03 -11.92 12.30
N GLU A 128 -9.33 -11.24 11.21
CA GLU A 128 -9.52 -11.83 9.89
C GLU A 128 -8.61 -11.12 8.90
N ILE A 129 -7.88 -11.90 8.12
CA ILE A 129 -7.04 -11.42 7.02
C ILE A 129 -7.61 -12.03 5.75
N PRO A 130 -8.37 -11.27 4.94
CA PRO A 130 -8.91 -11.75 3.68
C PRO A 130 -7.80 -12.23 2.75
N VAL A 131 -8.01 -13.38 2.11
CA VAL A 131 -7.13 -13.89 1.06
C VAL A 131 -7.87 -13.76 -0.26
N ILE A 132 -7.41 -12.86 -1.11
CA ILE A 132 -8.01 -12.65 -2.42
C ILE A 132 -7.39 -13.57 -3.49
N PRO A 133 -8.19 -14.05 -4.46
CA PRO A 133 -7.70 -14.84 -5.59
C PRO A 133 -6.60 -14.10 -6.37
N TYR A 134 -5.85 -14.85 -7.17
CA TYR A 134 -4.88 -14.24 -8.07
C TYR A 134 -5.57 -13.43 -9.16
N TYR A 135 -5.13 -12.19 -9.30
CA TYR A 135 -5.41 -11.30 -10.42
C TYR A 135 -4.10 -10.72 -10.93
N ARG A 136 -4.08 -10.29 -12.18
CA ARG A 136 -2.91 -9.64 -12.77
C ARG A 136 -2.57 -8.35 -12.01
N PRO A 137 -1.31 -8.13 -11.59
CA PRO A 137 -0.88 -6.88 -10.97
C PRO A 137 -1.28 -5.65 -11.81
N GLY A 138 -1.81 -4.62 -11.15
CA GLY A 138 -2.28 -3.40 -11.79
C GLY A 138 -3.60 -3.52 -12.55
N SER A 139 -4.26 -4.69 -12.54
CA SER A 139 -5.54 -4.85 -13.23
C SER A 139 -6.72 -4.22 -12.45
N PRO A 140 -7.79 -3.81 -13.15
CA PRO A 140 -9.01 -3.35 -12.49
C PRO A 140 -9.65 -4.41 -11.59
N GLU A 141 -9.54 -5.69 -11.94
CA GLU A 141 -10.05 -6.82 -11.18
C GLU A 141 -9.33 -6.96 -9.84
N LEU A 142 -7.99 -6.80 -9.84
CA LEU A 142 -7.19 -6.77 -8.61
C LEU A 142 -7.63 -5.61 -7.73
N ALA A 143 -7.70 -4.41 -8.30
CA ALA A 143 -8.10 -3.22 -7.55
C ALA A 143 -9.48 -3.40 -6.91
N LYS A 144 -10.46 -3.91 -7.65
CA LYS A 144 -11.80 -4.20 -7.13
C LYS A 144 -11.77 -5.20 -5.98
N ALA A 145 -11.02 -6.29 -6.10
CA ALA A 145 -10.92 -7.33 -5.07
C ALA A 145 -10.25 -6.80 -3.80
N VAL A 146 -9.16 -6.01 -3.95
CA VAL A 146 -8.51 -5.34 -2.82
C VAL A 146 -9.47 -4.38 -2.14
N LEU A 147 -10.17 -3.53 -2.89
CA LEU A 147 -11.11 -2.56 -2.35
C LEU A 147 -12.25 -3.24 -1.57
N GLU A 148 -12.78 -4.34 -2.07
CA GLU A 148 -13.81 -5.11 -1.37
C GLU A 148 -13.27 -5.70 -0.06
N ALA A 149 -12.08 -6.31 -0.09
CA ALA A 149 -11.44 -6.88 1.09
C ALA A 149 -11.10 -5.82 2.16
N MET A 150 -10.66 -4.64 1.71
CA MET A 150 -10.18 -3.57 2.59
C MET A 150 -11.29 -2.63 3.09
N LYS A 151 -12.56 -2.89 2.80
CA LYS A 151 -13.68 -2.12 3.37
C LYS A 151 -13.69 -2.15 4.88
N ASP A 152 -13.56 -3.35 5.45
CA ASP A 152 -13.70 -3.61 6.88
C ASP A 152 -12.43 -4.20 7.51
N HIS A 153 -11.34 -4.34 6.72
CA HIS A 153 -10.07 -4.90 7.18
C HIS A 153 -8.91 -3.93 6.93
N ASN A 154 -7.90 -3.97 7.80
CA ASN A 154 -6.69 -3.16 7.66
C ASN A 154 -5.57 -3.90 6.90
N SER A 155 -5.80 -5.16 6.56
CA SER A 155 -4.85 -5.98 5.81
C SER A 155 -5.58 -6.98 4.93
N CYS A 156 -4.96 -7.35 3.81
CA CYS A 156 -5.35 -8.50 3.00
C CYS A 156 -4.13 -9.16 2.37
N LEU A 157 -4.26 -10.45 2.03
CA LEU A 157 -3.24 -11.22 1.34
C LEU A 157 -3.68 -11.48 -0.10
N MET A 158 -2.86 -11.09 -1.07
CA MET A 158 -3.11 -11.33 -2.50
C MET A 158 -2.42 -12.61 -2.94
N THR A 159 -3.17 -13.61 -3.43
CA THR A 159 -2.63 -14.88 -3.90
C THR A 159 -1.55 -14.67 -4.96
N ASN A 160 -0.38 -15.35 -4.79
CA ASN A 160 0.80 -15.29 -5.65
C ASN A 160 1.33 -13.86 -5.88
N HIS A 161 1.16 -12.97 -4.89
CA HIS A 161 1.55 -11.58 -5.05
C HIS A 161 2.21 -11.04 -3.77
N GLY A 162 1.45 -10.74 -2.73
CA GLY A 162 1.94 -10.16 -1.48
C GLY A 162 0.78 -9.64 -0.63
N GLN A 163 1.07 -8.72 0.28
CA GLN A 163 0.08 -8.15 1.18
C GLN A 163 -0.14 -6.66 0.96
N VAL A 164 -1.35 -6.20 1.30
CA VAL A 164 -1.71 -4.79 1.43
C VAL A 164 -2.10 -4.54 2.87
N VAL A 165 -1.60 -3.44 3.43
CA VAL A 165 -1.97 -2.95 4.76
C VAL A 165 -2.34 -1.47 4.68
N CYS A 166 -3.22 -1.02 5.57
CA CYS A 166 -3.58 0.38 5.68
C CYS A 166 -3.76 0.80 7.14
N GLY A 167 -3.58 2.09 7.39
CA GLY A 167 -3.71 2.65 8.74
C GLY A 167 -3.84 4.17 8.73
N LYS A 168 -4.05 4.74 9.92
CA LYS A 168 -4.18 6.19 10.12
C LYS A 168 -2.86 6.93 10.00
N ASN A 169 -1.76 6.25 10.20
CA ASN A 169 -0.40 6.82 10.18
C ASN A 169 0.64 5.75 9.88
N PHE A 170 1.88 6.19 9.64
CA PHE A 170 2.99 5.31 9.30
C PHE A 170 3.43 4.31 10.39
N ASN A 171 2.91 4.40 11.61
CA ASN A 171 3.24 3.44 12.67
C ASN A 171 2.22 2.31 12.78
N GLU A 172 1.08 2.43 12.07
CA GLU A 172 0.03 1.42 12.05
C GLU A 172 0.16 0.46 10.85
N VAL A 173 1.04 0.73 9.91
CA VAL A 173 1.23 -0.06 8.68
C VAL A 173 2.60 -0.71 8.62
#